data_8246b765fa2f2cbcd52b67dbc6e4888f
#
_entry.id   8246b765fa2f2cbcd52b67dbc6e4888f
#
_cell.length_a   1.000
_cell.length_b   1.000
_cell.length_c   1.000
_cell.angle_alpha   90.00
_cell.angle_beta   90.00
_cell.angle_gamma   90.00
#
_symmetry.space_group_name_H-M   'P 1'
#
loop_
_entity.id
_entity.type
_entity.pdbx_description
1 polymer ?
#
loop_
_entity_poly.entity_id
_entity_poly.type
_entity_poly.pdbx_seq_one_letter_code
_entity_poly.pdbx_strand_id
1 'polypeptide(L)'
;MRVALCQIAVTRDPKTNLERARAAVAEAAAGGARLAVLPEATSVRFGRDALAAAEPLDGPFVTGLAEAAREHGVAVLAGVFEPAGDGRVYNTAVALEADGSLAGAYRKIHLFDSFGGRESELVRPGDAPLVVGLAGLRLGLITCYDVRFPELARRLVDLGAEAFAVIAAWGSGPMKEDHWVTLVRARAIENTTWTIAVGQAPAPEFRDGFGVGRSMLVDPMGVVRTDLGPDATVRVAELDLAATERIRATLPCLEHRRLR
;
A
#
# COMPACT_ATOMS: atom_id res chain seq x y z
N MET A 1 -15.23 5.79 -8.38
CA MET A 1 -14.53 6.45 -7.26
C MET A 1 -13.16 6.91 -7.72
N ARG A 2 -12.69 8.11 -7.31
CA ARG A 2 -11.34 8.58 -7.64
C ARG A 2 -10.37 8.23 -6.52
N VAL A 3 -9.26 7.60 -6.89
CA VAL A 3 -8.15 7.24 -5.99
C VAL A 3 -6.85 7.84 -6.52
N ALA A 4 -5.97 8.28 -5.64
CA ALA A 4 -4.66 8.78 -6.01
C ALA A 4 -3.57 7.76 -5.68
N LEU A 5 -2.73 7.47 -6.68
CA LEU A 5 -1.50 6.73 -6.51
C LEU A 5 -0.38 7.75 -6.24
N CYS A 6 0.08 7.81 -5.00
CA CYS A 6 1.08 8.77 -4.54
C CYS A 6 2.47 8.12 -4.53
N GLN A 7 3.10 8.03 -5.70
CA GLN A 7 4.43 7.44 -5.85
C GLN A 7 5.50 8.45 -5.44
N ILE A 8 5.95 8.38 -4.20
CA ILE A 8 6.96 9.29 -3.65
C ILE A 8 8.29 8.58 -3.39
N ALA A 9 9.38 9.32 -3.45
CA ALA A 9 10.69 8.87 -2.97
C ALA A 9 10.79 9.08 -1.46
N VAL A 10 11.32 8.08 -0.74
CA VAL A 10 11.45 8.09 0.72
C VAL A 10 12.92 8.24 1.13
N THR A 11 13.20 9.12 2.09
CA THR A 11 14.51 9.39 2.65
C THR A 11 14.67 8.76 4.04
N ARG A 12 15.85 9.00 4.67
CA ARG A 12 16.10 8.60 6.06
C ARG A 12 15.54 9.59 7.08
N ASP A 13 15.11 10.77 6.64
CA ASP A 13 14.57 11.82 7.51
C ASP A 13 13.04 11.79 7.53
N PRO A 14 12.39 11.40 8.65
CA PRO A 14 10.95 11.35 8.76
C PRO A 14 10.25 12.69 8.53
N LYS A 15 10.91 13.80 8.90
CA LYS A 15 10.34 15.15 8.70
C LYS A 15 10.19 15.48 7.22
N THR A 16 11.25 15.28 6.43
CA THR A 16 11.22 15.44 4.96
C THR A 16 10.18 14.53 4.33
N ASN A 17 10.05 13.28 4.82
CA ASN A 17 9.08 12.33 4.30
C ASN A 17 7.64 12.75 4.63
N LEU A 18 7.39 13.28 5.81
CA LEU A 18 6.07 13.82 6.17
C LEU A 18 5.70 15.02 5.28
N GLU A 19 6.63 15.93 5.02
CA GLU A 19 6.41 17.07 4.12
C GLU A 19 6.05 16.58 2.70
N ARG A 20 6.77 15.58 2.16
CA ARG A 20 6.48 14.96 0.87
C ARG A 20 5.12 14.26 0.84
N ALA A 21 4.80 13.53 1.91
CA ALA A 21 3.52 12.83 2.02
C ALA A 21 2.34 13.83 2.09
N ARG A 22 2.44 14.89 2.89
CA ARG A 22 1.43 15.97 2.95
C ARG A 22 1.24 16.66 1.59
N ALA A 23 2.33 16.96 0.88
CA ALA A 23 2.26 17.53 -0.46
C ALA A 23 1.56 16.59 -1.45
N ALA A 24 1.83 15.28 -1.37
CA ALA A 24 1.16 14.28 -2.21
C ALA A 24 -0.34 14.16 -1.89
N VAL A 25 -0.74 14.27 -0.60
CA VAL A 25 -2.15 14.30 -0.19
C VAL A 25 -2.85 15.56 -0.72
N ALA A 26 -2.20 16.73 -0.64
CA ALA A 26 -2.73 17.97 -1.20
C ALA A 26 -2.93 17.90 -2.72
N GLU A 27 -1.96 17.32 -3.45
CA GLU A 27 -2.04 17.12 -4.90
C GLU A 27 -3.17 16.13 -5.26
N ALA A 28 -3.32 15.04 -4.49
CA ALA A 28 -4.41 14.08 -4.63
C ALA A 28 -5.78 14.77 -4.47
N ALA A 29 -5.93 15.62 -3.46
CA ALA A 29 -7.14 16.40 -3.22
C ALA A 29 -7.45 17.37 -4.36
N ALA A 30 -6.44 18.10 -4.85
CA ALA A 30 -6.56 19.01 -5.99
C ALA A 30 -7.03 18.27 -7.26
N GLY A 31 -6.61 16.99 -7.44
CA GLY A 31 -7.08 16.12 -8.49
C GLY A 31 -8.48 15.52 -8.26
N GLY A 32 -9.11 15.81 -7.11
CA GLY A 32 -10.43 15.32 -6.73
C GLY A 32 -10.45 13.85 -6.28
N ALA A 33 -9.34 13.33 -5.77
CA ALA A 33 -9.30 12.01 -5.16
C ALA A 33 -10.04 12.00 -3.80
N ARG A 34 -10.68 10.89 -3.48
CA ARG A 34 -11.27 10.64 -2.15
C ARG A 34 -10.37 9.81 -1.26
N LEU A 35 -9.40 9.12 -1.87
CA LEU A 35 -8.39 8.28 -1.19
C LEU A 35 -7.02 8.55 -1.81
N ALA A 36 -6.05 8.91 -0.99
CA ALA A 36 -4.64 8.97 -1.34
C ALA A 36 -3.93 7.73 -0.77
N VAL A 37 -3.29 6.94 -1.64
CA VAL A 37 -2.51 5.78 -1.25
C VAL A 37 -1.03 6.11 -1.42
N LEU A 38 -0.29 6.07 -0.31
CA LEU A 38 1.16 6.24 -0.24
C LEU A 38 1.85 4.87 -0.10
N PRO A 39 3.16 4.77 -0.37
CA PRO A 39 3.85 3.48 -0.36
C PRO A 39 4.09 2.91 1.05
N GLU A 40 4.60 1.68 1.10
CA GLU A 40 5.20 1.08 2.30
C GLU A 40 6.35 1.95 2.80
N ALA A 41 6.58 1.96 4.12
CA ALA A 41 7.69 2.68 4.74
C ALA A 41 7.75 4.18 4.36
N THR A 42 6.59 4.83 4.24
CA THR A 42 6.50 6.27 3.94
C THR A 42 7.16 7.11 5.03
N SER A 43 7.10 6.67 6.31
CA SER A 43 7.68 7.44 7.43
C SER A 43 9.20 7.55 7.36
N VAL A 44 9.87 6.48 6.97
CA VAL A 44 11.33 6.45 6.88
C VAL A 44 11.77 5.31 5.97
N ARG A 45 12.92 5.48 5.31
CA ARG A 45 13.49 4.44 4.45
C ARG A 45 13.70 3.13 5.22
N PHE A 46 13.40 2.03 4.55
CA PHE A 46 13.54 0.69 5.12
C PHE A 46 15.00 0.40 5.49
N GLY A 47 15.23 -0.17 6.69
CA GLY A 47 16.55 -0.50 7.22
C GLY A 47 16.64 -0.24 8.72
N ARG A 48 17.86 -0.13 9.24
CA ARG A 48 18.10 0.14 10.67
C ARG A 48 17.55 1.49 11.14
N ASP A 49 17.40 2.44 10.23
CA ASP A 49 16.80 3.75 10.52
C ASP A 49 15.34 3.62 10.98
N ALA A 50 14.65 2.56 10.56
CA ALA A 50 13.29 2.25 11.00
C ALA A 50 13.19 2.01 12.52
N LEU A 51 14.22 1.41 13.14
CA LEU A 51 14.24 1.19 14.59
C LEU A 51 14.31 2.51 15.38
N ALA A 52 15.07 3.48 14.86
CA ALA A 52 15.25 4.77 15.52
C ALA A 52 14.08 5.74 15.26
N ALA A 53 13.40 5.58 14.13
CA ALA A 53 12.32 6.46 13.68
C ALA A 53 10.92 5.89 13.95
N ALA A 54 10.81 4.70 14.54
CA ALA A 54 9.53 4.09 14.87
C ALA A 54 8.78 4.90 15.94
N GLU A 55 7.53 5.18 15.68
CA GLU A 55 6.64 5.95 16.56
C GLU A 55 5.35 5.16 16.83
N PRO A 56 4.68 5.36 17.97
CA PRO A 56 3.34 4.84 18.16
C PRO A 56 2.38 5.46 17.13
N LEU A 57 1.21 4.84 16.91
CA LEU A 57 0.27 5.28 15.87
C LEU A 57 -0.39 6.65 16.17
N ASP A 58 -0.22 7.17 17.35
CA ASP A 58 -0.58 8.55 17.75
C ASP A 58 0.65 9.50 17.78
N GLY A 59 1.78 9.05 17.27
CA GLY A 59 3.01 9.82 17.17
C GLY A 59 2.97 10.90 16.09
N PRO A 60 4.02 11.77 16.06
CA PRO A 60 4.07 12.95 15.20
C PRO A 60 3.83 12.68 13.72
N PHE A 61 4.37 11.57 13.17
CA PHE A 61 4.22 11.27 11.73
C PHE A 61 2.76 10.97 11.36
N VAL A 62 2.11 10.06 12.09
CA VAL A 62 0.71 9.68 11.83
C VAL A 62 -0.23 10.85 12.14
N THR A 63 0.03 11.61 13.21
CA THR A 63 -0.71 12.84 13.53
C THR A 63 -0.60 13.87 12.39
N GLY A 64 0.60 14.08 11.83
CA GLY A 64 0.80 14.99 10.70
C GLY A 64 0.10 14.53 9.40
N LEU A 65 -0.01 13.22 9.17
CA LEU A 65 -0.82 12.68 8.08
C LEU A 65 -2.32 12.85 8.34
N ALA A 66 -2.78 12.64 9.59
CA ALA A 66 -4.16 12.84 10.00
C ALA A 66 -4.61 14.31 9.84
N GLU A 67 -3.72 15.25 10.15
CA GLU A 67 -3.93 16.67 9.88
C GLU A 67 -4.09 16.94 8.38
N ALA A 68 -3.21 16.37 7.53
CA ALA A 68 -3.32 16.54 6.08
C ALA A 68 -4.62 15.91 5.53
N ALA A 69 -5.02 14.73 6.02
CA ALA A 69 -6.29 14.11 5.66
C ALA A 69 -7.47 15.03 5.95
N ARG A 70 -7.51 15.62 7.15
CA ARG A 70 -8.55 16.53 7.60
C ARG A 70 -8.54 17.86 6.84
N GLU A 71 -7.36 18.44 6.65
CA GLU A 71 -7.18 19.72 5.94
C GLU A 71 -7.70 19.64 4.50
N HIS A 72 -7.46 18.52 3.84
CA HIS A 72 -7.79 18.34 2.42
C HIS A 72 -9.06 17.50 2.18
N GLY A 73 -9.69 16.96 3.23
CA GLY A 73 -10.90 16.13 3.11
C GLY A 73 -10.68 14.84 2.31
N VAL A 74 -9.48 14.23 2.38
CA VAL A 74 -9.08 13.04 1.64
C VAL A 74 -8.62 11.96 2.62
N ALA A 75 -9.16 10.75 2.50
CA ALA A 75 -8.70 9.61 3.26
C ALA A 75 -7.26 9.22 2.82
N VAL A 76 -6.46 8.71 3.75
CA VAL A 76 -5.04 8.40 3.52
C VAL A 76 -4.74 6.96 3.94
N LEU A 77 -4.03 6.21 3.07
CA LEU A 77 -3.36 4.97 3.41
C LEU A 77 -1.86 5.15 3.24
N ALA A 78 -1.06 4.85 4.29
CA ALA A 78 0.39 5.02 4.26
C ALA A 78 1.11 3.95 5.08
N GLY A 79 2.35 3.60 4.68
CA GLY A 79 3.21 2.70 5.44
C GLY A 79 4.05 3.44 6.47
N VAL A 80 4.07 2.95 7.72
CA VAL A 80 4.84 3.50 8.84
C VAL A 80 5.51 2.38 9.62
N PHE A 81 6.40 2.74 10.53
CA PHE A 81 6.95 1.80 11.51
C PHE A 81 6.51 2.17 12.92
N GLU A 82 6.02 1.17 13.68
CA GLU A 82 5.64 1.30 15.09
C GLU A 82 6.49 0.38 15.99
N PRO A 83 6.80 0.75 17.24
CA PRO A 83 7.55 -0.11 18.16
C PRO A 83 6.82 -1.42 18.45
N ALA A 84 7.51 -2.56 18.40
CA ALA A 84 6.95 -3.87 18.70
C ALA A 84 7.16 -4.31 20.17
N GLY A 85 7.90 -3.54 20.98
CA GLY A 85 8.14 -3.78 22.40
C GLY A 85 9.22 -4.81 22.73
N ASP A 86 9.81 -5.48 21.71
CA ASP A 86 10.86 -6.49 21.85
C ASP A 86 12.20 -6.07 21.20
N GLY A 87 12.38 -4.76 20.99
CA GLY A 87 13.55 -4.20 20.30
C GLY A 87 13.42 -4.19 18.77
N ARG A 88 12.31 -4.72 18.23
CA ARG A 88 11.93 -4.64 16.81
C ARG A 88 10.81 -3.63 16.59
N VAL A 89 10.45 -3.48 15.32
CA VAL A 89 9.31 -2.65 14.90
C VAL A 89 8.26 -3.50 14.18
N TYR A 90 7.03 -3.00 14.07
CA TYR A 90 6.07 -3.47 13.08
C TYR A 90 6.17 -2.60 11.83
N ASN A 91 6.04 -3.23 10.66
CA ASN A 91 5.84 -2.56 9.38
C ASN A 91 4.32 -2.47 9.18
N THR A 92 3.77 -1.27 9.34
CA THR A 92 2.34 -1.05 9.51
C THR A 92 1.77 -0.16 8.41
N ALA A 93 0.69 -0.60 7.77
CA ALA A 93 -0.13 0.23 6.91
C ALA A 93 -1.22 0.90 7.76
N VAL A 94 -1.20 2.23 7.89
CA VAL A 94 -2.20 3.01 8.61
C VAL A 94 -3.25 3.56 7.64
N ALA A 95 -4.51 3.39 7.99
CA ALA A 95 -5.66 3.91 7.25
C ALA A 95 -6.32 5.04 8.06
N LEU A 96 -6.34 6.24 7.49
CA LEU A 96 -6.90 7.45 8.09
C LEU A 96 -8.09 7.91 7.26
N GLU A 97 -9.24 8.13 7.88
CA GLU A 97 -10.41 8.74 7.23
C GLU A 97 -10.16 10.21 6.88
N ALA A 98 -11.03 10.76 6.05
CA ALA A 98 -10.96 12.15 5.63
C ALA A 98 -11.10 13.17 6.77
N ASP A 99 -11.62 12.78 7.92
CA ASP A 99 -11.67 13.61 9.14
C ASP A 99 -10.40 13.48 10.02
N GLY A 100 -9.43 12.67 9.55
CA GLY A 100 -8.18 12.38 10.25
C GLY A 100 -8.29 11.29 11.31
N SER A 101 -9.43 10.66 11.50
CA SER A 101 -9.56 9.54 12.44
C SER A 101 -8.87 8.28 11.92
N LEU A 102 -8.30 7.48 12.83
CA LEU A 102 -7.69 6.19 12.50
C LEU A 102 -8.80 5.15 12.26
N ALA A 103 -8.96 4.74 11.00
CA ALA A 103 -9.91 3.69 10.60
C ALA A 103 -9.37 2.29 10.87
N GLY A 104 -8.05 2.10 10.80
CA GLY A 104 -7.41 0.82 11.07
C GLY A 104 -5.91 0.82 10.80
N ALA A 105 -5.24 -0.24 11.27
CA ALA A 105 -3.81 -0.43 11.08
C ALA A 105 -3.52 -1.92 10.81
N TYR A 106 -2.83 -2.20 9.71
CA TYR A 106 -2.45 -3.54 9.28
C TYR A 106 -0.95 -3.73 9.47
N ARG A 107 -0.54 -4.68 10.28
CA ARG A 107 0.84 -5.10 10.46
C ARG A 107 1.19 -6.18 9.44
N LYS A 108 2.21 -5.94 8.64
CA LYS A 108 2.69 -6.87 7.60
C LYS A 108 2.92 -8.27 8.16
N ILE A 109 2.32 -9.28 7.52
CA ILE A 109 2.38 -10.68 7.96
C ILE A 109 3.63 -11.37 7.41
N HIS A 110 3.88 -11.28 6.11
CA HIS A 110 4.97 -12.00 5.46
C HIS A 110 6.19 -11.10 5.31
N LEU A 111 7.25 -11.41 6.05
CA LEU A 111 8.48 -10.66 6.08
C LEU A 111 9.43 -11.09 4.96
N PHE A 112 10.17 -10.13 4.41
CA PHE A 112 11.06 -10.35 3.27
C PHE A 112 12.44 -10.85 3.73
N ASP A 113 12.55 -12.17 3.93
CA ASP A 113 13.81 -12.86 4.21
C ASP A 113 14.30 -13.58 2.94
N SER A 114 14.61 -12.80 1.90
CA SER A 114 14.97 -13.32 0.59
C SER A 114 15.94 -12.40 -0.13
N PHE A 115 16.70 -12.93 -1.09
CA PHE A 115 17.69 -12.17 -1.88
C PHE A 115 18.72 -11.40 -1.01
N GLY A 116 19.10 -11.99 0.14
CA GLY A 116 20.02 -11.37 1.09
C GLY A 116 19.37 -10.38 2.08
N GLY A 117 18.09 -10.09 1.91
CA GLY A 117 17.29 -9.35 2.91
C GLY A 117 16.96 -10.22 4.11
N ARG A 118 16.88 -9.60 5.29
CA ARG A 118 16.50 -10.23 6.56
C ARG A 118 15.59 -9.27 7.34
N GLU A 119 14.38 -9.10 6.80
CA GLU A 119 13.38 -8.20 7.41
C GLU A 119 13.03 -8.63 8.83
N SER A 120 12.97 -9.95 9.10
CA SER A 120 12.63 -10.52 10.41
C SER A 120 13.60 -10.17 11.54
N GLU A 121 14.84 -9.77 11.21
CA GLU A 121 15.78 -9.27 12.22
C GLU A 121 15.36 -7.92 12.80
N LEU A 122 14.66 -7.10 12.02
CA LEU A 122 14.25 -5.74 12.39
C LEU A 122 12.74 -5.64 12.65
N VAL A 123 11.95 -6.44 11.95
CA VAL A 123 10.48 -6.35 11.94
C VAL A 123 9.88 -7.59 12.62
N ARG A 124 8.90 -7.35 13.48
CA ARG A 124 8.03 -8.39 14.03
C ARG A 124 6.85 -8.61 13.07
N PRO A 125 6.50 -9.85 12.70
CA PRO A 125 5.35 -10.11 11.85
C PRO A 125 4.04 -9.76 12.55
N GLY A 126 3.06 -9.30 11.77
CA GLY A 126 1.65 -9.27 12.16
C GLY A 126 1.05 -10.68 12.15
N ASP A 127 -0.16 -10.81 12.63
CA ASP A 127 -0.84 -12.09 12.85
C ASP A 127 -2.24 -12.17 12.22
N ALA A 128 -2.77 -11.06 11.71
CA ALA A 128 -4.14 -11.00 11.19
C ALA A 128 -4.26 -10.22 9.88
N PRO A 129 -4.98 -10.77 8.87
CA PRO A 129 -5.37 -10.00 7.69
C PRO A 129 -6.38 -8.91 8.07
N LEU A 130 -6.35 -7.78 7.36
CA LEU A 130 -7.25 -6.65 7.62
C LEU A 130 -7.99 -6.22 6.36
N VAL A 131 -9.32 -6.16 6.47
CA VAL A 131 -10.18 -5.39 5.58
C VAL A 131 -10.69 -4.19 6.34
N VAL A 132 -10.37 -3.00 5.88
CA VAL A 132 -10.75 -1.73 6.50
C VAL A 132 -11.77 -0.99 5.65
N GLY A 133 -12.79 -0.39 6.27
CA GLY A 133 -13.62 0.62 5.62
C GLY A 133 -12.83 1.92 5.49
N LEU A 134 -12.62 2.43 4.27
CA LEU A 134 -11.88 3.65 4.04
C LEU A 134 -12.42 4.38 2.81
N ALA A 135 -12.76 5.66 2.95
CA ALA A 135 -13.36 6.46 1.89
C ALA A 135 -14.62 5.84 1.24
N GLY A 136 -15.33 5.01 1.97
CA GLY A 136 -16.52 4.28 1.49
C GLY A 136 -16.21 3.00 0.71
N LEU A 137 -14.96 2.51 0.73
CA LEU A 137 -14.54 1.20 0.19
C LEU A 137 -14.18 0.24 1.32
N ARG A 138 -14.42 -1.05 1.10
CA ARG A 138 -13.85 -2.12 1.92
C ARG A 138 -12.52 -2.56 1.31
N LEU A 139 -11.41 -2.01 1.83
CA LEU A 139 -10.07 -2.26 1.31
C LEU A 139 -9.38 -3.43 2.04
N GLY A 140 -8.97 -4.43 1.28
CA GLY A 140 -8.04 -5.46 1.76
C GLY A 140 -6.59 -4.94 1.69
N LEU A 141 -5.89 -4.93 2.82
CA LEU A 141 -4.55 -4.38 2.91
C LEU A 141 -3.48 -5.45 2.68
N ILE A 142 -2.52 -5.14 1.82
CA ILE A 142 -1.40 -6.00 1.40
C ILE A 142 -0.14 -5.15 1.42
N THR A 143 0.93 -5.62 2.10
CA THR A 143 2.18 -4.86 2.16
C THR A 143 3.32 -5.61 1.47
N CYS A 144 3.77 -5.11 0.32
CA CYS A 144 4.99 -5.50 -0.38
C CYS A 144 5.10 -7.03 -0.58
N TYR A 145 5.94 -7.71 0.20
CA TYR A 145 6.18 -9.15 0.08
C TYR A 145 4.91 -10.00 0.24
N ASP A 146 3.92 -9.50 0.98
CA ASP A 146 2.59 -10.14 1.11
C ASP A 146 1.95 -10.45 -0.25
N VAL A 147 2.24 -9.66 -1.28
CA VAL A 147 1.68 -9.86 -2.63
C VAL A 147 2.06 -11.20 -3.25
N ARG A 148 3.12 -11.88 -2.75
CA ARG A 148 3.53 -13.22 -3.20
C ARG A 148 2.65 -14.34 -2.68
N PHE A 149 1.83 -14.07 -1.68
CA PHE A 149 1.01 -15.07 -0.97
C PHE A 149 -0.45 -14.94 -1.40
N PRO A 150 -0.91 -15.76 -2.37
CA PRO A 150 -2.30 -15.71 -2.86
C PRO A 150 -3.31 -16.00 -1.76
N GLU A 151 -2.91 -16.74 -0.73
CA GLU A 151 -3.74 -17.10 0.42
C GLU A 151 -4.23 -15.84 1.15
N LEU A 152 -3.35 -14.84 1.33
CA LEU A 152 -3.72 -13.57 1.97
C LEU A 152 -4.77 -12.83 1.14
N ALA A 153 -4.53 -12.66 -0.17
CA ALA A 153 -5.47 -11.97 -1.05
C ALA A 153 -6.84 -12.67 -1.07
N ARG A 154 -6.83 -14.01 -1.10
CA ARG A 154 -8.06 -14.80 -1.06
C ARG A 154 -8.78 -14.64 0.28
N ARG A 155 -8.05 -14.63 1.38
CA ARG A 155 -8.63 -14.41 2.70
C ARG A 155 -9.25 -13.02 2.83
N LEU A 156 -8.62 -12.00 2.25
CA LEU A 156 -9.18 -10.64 2.25
C LEU A 156 -10.51 -10.57 1.48
N VAL A 157 -10.64 -11.28 0.36
CA VAL A 157 -11.94 -11.39 -0.35
C VAL A 157 -12.98 -12.11 0.51
N ASP A 158 -12.61 -13.19 1.19
CA ASP A 158 -13.51 -13.90 2.11
C ASP A 158 -13.97 -13.02 3.28
N LEU A 159 -13.15 -12.05 3.69
CA LEU A 159 -13.49 -11.02 4.67
C LEU A 159 -14.29 -9.85 4.07
N GLY A 160 -14.58 -9.88 2.77
CA GLY A 160 -15.44 -8.91 2.09
C GLY A 160 -14.69 -7.72 1.50
N ALA A 161 -13.41 -7.86 1.13
CA ALA A 161 -12.71 -6.82 0.39
C ALA A 161 -13.35 -6.57 -0.98
N GLU A 162 -13.60 -5.31 -1.32
CA GLU A 162 -14.10 -4.84 -2.62
C GLU A 162 -12.96 -4.42 -3.55
N ALA A 163 -11.84 -4.00 -2.95
CA ALA A 163 -10.60 -3.68 -3.64
C ALA A 163 -9.40 -4.04 -2.76
N PHE A 164 -8.24 -4.22 -3.39
CA PHE A 164 -6.97 -4.34 -2.68
C PHE A 164 -6.20 -3.03 -2.74
N ALA A 165 -5.55 -2.67 -1.63
CA ALA A 165 -4.50 -1.68 -1.59
C ALA A 165 -3.18 -2.40 -1.29
N VAL A 166 -2.27 -2.37 -2.26
CA VAL A 166 -0.94 -2.99 -2.18
C VAL A 166 0.09 -1.88 -2.09
N ILE A 167 0.66 -1.66 -0.91
CA ILE A 167 1.73 -0.68 -0.72
C ILE A 167 3.09 -1.36 -0.67
N ALA A 168 4.12 -0.77 -1.29
CA ALA A 168 5.43 -1.42 -1.37
C ALA A 168 6.62 -0.44 -1.40
N ALA A 169 7.73 -0.90 -0.79
CA ALA A 169 9.08 -0.42 -1.04
C ALA A 169 9.82 -1.50 -1.88
N TRP A 170 9.26 -1.83 -3.06
CA TRP A 170 9.71 -2.96 -3.86
C TRP A 170 11.15 -2.77 -4.35
N GLY A 171 12.02 -3.74 -4.03
CA GLY A 171 13.43 -3.67 -4.41
C GLY A 171 13.65 -3.90 -5.90
N SER A 172 14.67 -3.23 -6.47
CA SER A 172 15.17 -3.44 -7.82
C SER A 172 15.99 -4.74 -7.94
N GLY A 173 16.36 -5.11 -9.15
CA GLY A 173 17.17 -6.28 -9.48
C GLY A 173 16.59 -7.10 -10.60
N PRO A 174 17.26 -8.17 -11.02
CA PRO A 174 16.81 -9.02 -12.13
C PRO A 174 15.37 -9.51 -11.93
N MET A 175 14.51 -9.32 -12.92
CA MET A 175 13.09 -9.73 -12.95
C MET A 175 12.21 -9.12 -11.84
N LYS A 176 12.70 -8.19 -11.02
CA LYS A 176 11.94 -7.67 -9.87
C LYS A 176 10.76 -6.82 -10.29
N GLU A 177 10.90 -6.01 -11.33
CA GLU A 177 9.78 -5.25 -11.89
C GLU A 177 8.74 -6.16 -12.54
N ASP A 178 9.19 -7.19 -13.30
CA ASP A 178 8.32 -8.18 -13.91
C ASP A 178 7.52 -8.94 -12.84
N HIS A 179 8.19 -9.36 -11.74
CA HIS A 179 7.50 -9.97 -10.59
C HIS A 179 6.45 -9.02 -9.99
N TRP A 180 6.77 -7.73 -9.85
CA TRP A 180 5.82 -6.75 -9.30
C TRP A 180 4.56 -6.66 -10.16
N VAL A 181 4.73 -6.40 -11.46
CA VAL A 181 3.61 -6.27 -12.41
C VAL A 181 2.80 -7.56 -12.47
N THR A 182 3.47 -8.70 -12.59
CA THR A 182 2.82 -10.02 -12.70
C THR A 182 2.01 -10.35 -11.45
N LEU A 183 2.59 -10.17 -10.25
CA LEU A 183 1.93 -10.53 -9.00
C LEU A 183 0.74 -9.61 -8.70
N VAL A 184 0.87 -8.29 -8.90
CA VAL A 184 -0.23 -7.35 -8.71
C VAL A 184 -1.40 -7.69 -9.63
N ARG A 185 -1.12 -7.97 -10.91
CA ARG A 185 -2.14 -8.41 -11.87
C ARG A 185 -2.76 -9.76 -11.50
N ALA A 186 -1.95 -10.71 -11.02
CA ALA A 186 -2.45 -12.01 -10.58
C ALA A 186 -3.45 -11.86 -9.43
N ARG A 187 -3.15 -11.00 -8.43
CA ARG A 187 -4.08 -10.73 -7.31
C ARG A 187 -5.41 -10.16 -7.81
N ALA A 188 -5.38 -9.27 -8.82
CA ALA A 188 -6.59 -8.73 -9.43
C ALA A 188 -7.40 -9.81 -10.17
N ILE A 189 -6.76 -10.58 -11.06
CA ILE A 189 -7.40 -11.57 -11.93
C ILE A 189 -8.05 -12.69 -11.12
N GLU A 190 -7.28 -13.35 -10.27
CA GLU A 190 -7.74 -14.54 -9.53
C GLU A 190 -8.83 -14.24 -8.50
N ASN A 191 -8.93 -12.97 -8.06
CA ASN A 191 -9.93 -12.49 -7.11
C ASN A 191 -11.03 -11.64 -7.76
N THR A 192 -10.94 -11.37 -9.07
CA THR A 192 -11.84 -10.46 -9.78
C THR A 192 -12.07 -9.18 -8.99
N THR A 193 -10.97 -8.48 -8.64
CA THR A 193 -10.97 -7.38 -7.66
C THR A 193 -10.05 -6.27 -8.15
N TRP A 194 -10.48 -5.01 -8.04
CA TRP A 194 -9.61 -3.87 -8.27
C TRP A 194 -8.39 -3.92 -7.37
N THR A 195 -7.23 -3.59 -7.91
CA THR A 195 -5.98 -3.54 -7.15
C THR A 195 -5.31 -2.20 -7.35
N ILE A 196 -5.20 -1.43 -6.26
CA ILE A 196 -4.50 -0.15 -6.17
C ILE A 196 -3.11 -0.49 -5.64
N ALA A 197 -2.09 -0.49 -6.49
CA ALA A 197 -0.73 -0.85 -6.10
C ALA A 197 0.16 0.39 -6.13
N VAL A 198 0.78 0.74 -5.00
CA VAL A 198 1.61 1.93 -4.88
C VAL A 198 3.01 1.55 -4.38
N GLY A 199 4.01 1.75 -5.25
CA GLY A 199 5.41 1.55 -4.97
C GLY A 199 6.13 2.86 -4.64
N GLN A 200 7.22 2.77 -3.87
CA GLN A 200 8.14 3.90 -3.72
C GLN A 200 8.79 4.22 -5.07
N ALA A 201 8.95 5.51 -5.37
CA ALA A 201 9.84 5.95 -6.42
C ALA A 201 11.30 5.65 -6.07
N PRO A 202 12.18 5.41 -7.05
CA PRO A 202 13.61 5.35 -6.82
C PRO A 202 14.11 6.61 -6.12
N ALA A 203 15.06 6.44 -5.21
CA ALA A 203 15.77 7.53 -4.55
C ALA A 203 17.26 7.44 -4.95
N PRO A 204 17.70 8.20 -5.97
CA PRO A 204 19.03 8.05 -6.59
C PRO A 204 20.20 8.26 -5.63
N GLU A 205 19.98 9.01 -4.54
CA GLU A 205 20.94 9.22 -3.47
C GLU A 205 21.29 7.96 -2.67
N PHE A 206 20.48 6.90 -2.79
CA PHE A 206 20.71 5.60 -2.16
C PHE A 206 21.00 4.52 -3.19
N ARG A 207 21.91 3.62 -2.86
CA ARG A 207 22.29 2.48 -3.72
C ARG A 207 21.80 1.13 -3.20
N ASP A 208 20.80 1.15 -2.32
CA ASP A 208 20.23 -0.07 -1.71
C ASP A 208 19.18 -0.77 -2.58
N GLY A 209 18.84 -0.19 -3.73
CA GLY A 209 17.93 -0.79 -4.70
C GLY A 209 16.46 -0.76 -4.31
N PHE A 210 16.05 -0.04 -3.26
CA PHE A 210 14.64 0.13 -2.94
C PHE A 210 13.98 1.21 -3.81
N GLY A 211 12.72 0.91 -4.18
CA GLY A 211 11.90 1.78 -5.01
C GLY A 211 12.11 1.52 -6.50
N VAL A 212 11.20 0.78 -7.12
CA VAL A 212 11.15 0.61 -8.59
C VAL A 212 10.09 1.52 -9.22
N GLY A 213 9.31 2.23 -8.40
CA GLY A 213 8.12 2.92 -8.87
C GLY A 213 7.04 1.93 -9.31
N ARG A 214 6.58 2.05 -10.55
CA ARG A 214 5.60 1.17 -11.19
C ARG A 214 4.30 1.04 -10.38
N SER A 215 3.85 2.17 -9.77
CA SER A 215 2.52 2.21 -9.16
C SER A 215 1.45 2.02 -10.22
N MET A 216 0.46 1.17 -9.92
CA MET A 216 -0.53 0.74 -10.91
C MET A 216 -1.94 0.73 -10.32
N LEU A 217 -2.92 1.07 -11.17
CA LEU A 217 -4.31 0.68 -10.95
C LEU A 217 -4.64 -0.46 -11.91
N VAL A 218 -5.03 -1.62 -11.36
CA VAL A 218 -5.37 -2.82 -12.13
C VAL A 218 -6.83 -3.16 -11.93
N ASP A 219 -7.56 -3.38 -13.03
CA ASP A 219 -8.97 -3.75 -12.98
C ASP A 219 -9.19 -5.25 -12.67
N PRO A 220 -10.43 -5.69 -12.37
CA PRO A 220 -10.73 -7.07 -12.04
C PRO A 220 -10.44 -8.11 -13.14
N MET A 221 -10.21 -7.68 -14.39
CA MET A 221 -9.74 -8.53 -15.48
C MET A 221 -8.20 -8.54 -15.64
N GLY A 222 -7.48 -7.84 -14.75
CA GLY A 222 -6.03 -7.74 -14.78
C GLY A 222 -5.49 -6.75 -15.82
N VAL A 223 -6.35 -5.90 -16.37
CA VAL A 223 -5.90 -4.83 -17.26
C VAL A 223 -5.30 -3.70 -16.44
N VAL A 224 -4.06 -3.31 -16.76
CA VAL A 224 -3.42 -2.15 -16.16
C VAL A 224 -4.05 -0.89 -16.74
N ARG A 225 -4.83 -0.19 -15.92
CA ARG A 225 -5.52 1.06 -16.30
C ARG A 225 -4.60 2.27 -16.18
N THR A 226 -3.63 2.19 -15.27
CA THR A 226 -2.64 3.23 -15.02
C THR A 226 -1.35 2.56 -14.59
N ASP A 227 -0.21 3.01 -15.11
CA ASP A 227 1.15 2.65 -14.68
C ASP A 227 1.99 3.93 -14.69
N LEU A 228 2.62 4.27 -13.59
CA LEU A 228 3.32 5.53 -13.41
C LEU A 228 4.78 5.51 -13.90
N GLY A 229 5.29 4.32 -14.28
CA GLY A 229 6.73 4.20 -14.53
C GLY A 229 7.57 4.42 -13.27
N PRO A 230 8.86 4.79 -13.37
CA PRO A 230 9.75 4.89 -12.22
C PRO A 230 9.66 6.21 -11.44
N ASP A 231 9.30 7.32 -12.09
CA ASP A 231 9.48 8.67 -11.53
C ASP A 231 8.50 8.99 -10.39
N ALA A 232 8.93 9.81 -9.42
CA ALA A 232 8.05 10.31 -8.38
C ALA A 232 6.93 11.17 -8.98
N THR A 233 5.68 10.81 -8.68
CA THR A 233 4.49 11.50 -9.22
C THR A 233 3.24 11.13 -8.43
N VAL A 234 2.23 11.99 -8.49
CA VAL A 234 0.87 11.70 -8.01
C VAL A 234 -0.06 11.60 -9.21
N ARG A 235 -0.84 10.54 -9.25
CA ARG A 235 -1.82 10.34 -10.33
C ARG A 235 -3.17 9.93 -9.78
N VAL A 236 -4.19 10.71 -10.10
CA VAL A 236 -5.57 10.36 -9.82
C VAL A 236 -6.11 9.45 -10.93
N ALA A 237 -6.70 8.34 -10.53
CA ALA A 237 -7.30 7.36 -11.44
C ALA A 237 -8.71 7.00 -10.95
N GLU A 238 -9.54 6.50 -11.86
CA GLU A 238 -10.93 6.15 -11.56
C GLU A 238 -11.09 4.64 -11.40
N LEU A 239 -11.73 4.25 -10.31
CA LEU A 239 -12.10 2.89 -9.95
C LEU A 239 -13.62 2.77 -10.07
N ASP A 240 -14.09 1.86 -10.95
CA ASP A 240 -15.53 1.56 -11.18
C ASP A 240 -15.90 0.25 -10.48
N LEU A 241 -16.51 0.34 -9.30
CA LEU A 241 -16.96 -0.86 -8.57
C LEU A 241 -18.07 -1.62 -9.31
N ALA A 242 -18.93 -0.94 -10.08
CA ALA A 242 -19.96 -1.62 -10.86
C ALA A 242 -19.35 -2.52 -11.96
N ALA A 243 -18.13 -2.24 -12.41
CA ALA A 243 -17.41 -3.14 -13.31
C ALA A 243 -17.09 -4.48 -12.64
N THR A 244 -16.81 -4.50 -11.34
CA THR A 244 -16.54 -5.74 -10.60
C THR A 244 -17.75 -6.68 -10.64
N GLU A 245 -18.96 -6.17 -10.41
CA GLU A 245 -20.19 -6.96 -10.44
C GLU A 245 -20.44 -7.54 -11.83
N ARG A 246 -20.31 -6.72 -12.89
CA ARG A 246 -20.44 -7.16 -14.28
C ARG A 246 -19.42 -8.26 -14.64
N ILE A 247 -18.18 -8.11 -14.19
CA ILE A 247 -17.12 -9.08 -14.45
C ILE A 247 -17.40 -10.38 -13.70
N ARG A 248 -17.78 -10.33 -12.43
CA ARG A 248 -18.11 -11.52 -11.62
C ARG A 248 -19.32 -12.27 -12.17
N ALA A 249 -20.29 -11.59 -12.76
CA ALA A 249 -21.41 -12.23 -13.44
C ALA A 249 -20.95 -13.06 -14.67
N THR A 250 -19.87 -12.64 -15.34
CA THR A 250 -19.31 -13.35 -16.51
C THR A 250 -18.21 -14.35 -16.13
N LEU A 251 -17.41 -14.02 -15.11
CA LEU A 251 -16.30 -14.83 -14.59
C LEU A 251 -16.49 -15.09 -13.09
N PRO A 252 -17.40 -16.01 -12.68
CA PRO A 252 -17.72 -16.27 -11.27
C PRO A 252 -16.68 -17.20 -10.60
N CYS A 253 -15.38 -16.90 -10.76
CA CYS A 253 -14.30 -17.76 -10.28
C CYS A 253 -14.30 -17.91 -8.74
N LEU A 254 -14.80 -16.92 -8.00
CA LEU A 254 -14.94 -16.99 -6.55
C LEU A 254 -16.01 -18.01 -6.11
N GLU A 255 -17.07 -18.19 -6.90
CA GLU A 255 -18.11 -19.19 -6.66
C GLU A 255 -17.67 -20.59 -7.07
N HIS A 256 -16.80 -20.68 -8.10
CA HIS A 256 -16.29 -21.96 -8.60
C HIS A 256 -15.22 -22.61 -7.71
N ARG A 257 -14.78 -21.93 -6.65
CA ARG A 257 -13.78 -22.48 -5.72
C ARG A 257 -14.26 -23.81 -5.12
N ARG A 258 -13.33 -24.77 -4.99
CA ARG A 258 -13.55 -26.04 -4.29
C ARG A 258 -12.73 -26.15 -3.01
N LEU A 259 -11.57 -25.48 -2.97
CA LEU A 259 -10.72 -25.40 -1.79
C LEU A 259 -11.01 -24.09 -1.04
N ARG A 260 -11.07 -24.13 0.29
CA ARG A 260 -11.31 -23.00 1.19
C ARG A 260 -10.26 -22.96 2.29
#